data_69a9ac6378f2aa384b7bd03350f1bd98
#
_entry.id   69a9ac6378f2aa384b7bd03350f1bd98
#
_cell.length_a   1.000
_cell.length_b   1.000
_cell.length_c   1.000
_cell.angle_alpha   90.00
_cell.angle_beta   90.00
_cell.angle_gamma   90.00
#
_symmetry.space_group_name_H-M   'P 1'
#
loop_
_entity.id
_entity.type
_entity.pdbx_description
1 polymer ?
#
loop_
_entity_poly.entity_id
_entity_poly.type
_entity_poly.pdbx_seq_one_letter_code
_entity_poly.pdbx_strand_id
1 'polypeptide(L)'
;ACAPYRRQNLCDKNLEYLINENTKTTHDLLGNVLVTAKYEGESIVEKHPHKNNSEVCTALARSFADIGDIVRGRDMFKRNDQDDVEKGLKIVFEKINNSLTPKAKNHYKDDNGSGNYYKLREDWWTVNRNQVWEAITCGALPKSAYFMQSEDNKQLFSNPKCGHGDKDVPTNLAYVPQFXRWFEEWA
;
A
#
# COMPACT_ATOMS: atom_id res chain seq x y z
N ALA A 1 15.40 -11.69 -2.52
CA ALA A 1 15.72 -10.29 -2.86
C ALA A 1 15.87 -9.47 -1.60
N CYS A 2 16.79 -8.51 -1.64
CA CYS A 2 16.99 -7.62 -0.51
C CYS A 2 16.00 -6.45 -0.59
N ALA A 3 15.56 -5.98 0.56
CA ALA A 3 14.66 -4.83 0.60
C ALA A 3 15.38 -3.60 0.08
N PRO A 4 14.81 -2.88 -0.89
CA PRO A 4 15.41 -1.64 -1.36
C PRO A 4 15.45 -0.59 -0.25
N TYR A 5 16.37 0.37 -0.39
CA TYR A 5 16.49 1.46 0.57
C TYR A 5 15.14 2.15 0.80
N ARG A 6 14.40 2.39 -0.28
CA ARG A 6 13.07 3.01 -0.20
C ARG A 6 12.16 2.22 0.75
N ARG A 7 12.12 0.87 0.64
CA ARG A 7 11.27 0.07 1.51
C ARG A 7 11.76 0.11 2.97
N GLN A 8 13.07 0.04 3.16
CA GLN A 8 13.62 0.04 4.52
C GLN A 8 13.28 1.33 5.26
N ASN A 9 13.09 2.42 4.55
CA ASN A 9 12.82 3.73 5.14
C ASN A 9 11.39 4.20 4.92
N LEU A 10 10.48 3.27 4.59
CA LEU A 10 9.08 3.62 4.40
C LEU A 10 8.51 4.20 5.69
N CYS A 11 7.68 5.24 5.56
CA CYS A 11 7.13 5.99 6.69
C CYS A 11 5.96 5.24 7.33
N ASP A 12 6.23 4.17 8.05
CA ASP A 12 5.18 3.32 8.59
C ASP A 12 4.96 3.45 10.10
N LYS A 13 5.38 4.56 10.69
CA LYS A 13 5.24 4.73 12.13
C LYS A 13 3.80 4.63 12.61
N ASN A 14 2.85 5.17 11.83
CA ASN A 14 1.46 5.10 12.23
C ASN A 14 0.94 3.68 12.29
N LEU A 15 1.54 2.78 11.52
CA LEU A 15 1.14 1.38 11.54
C LEU A 15 1.71 0.64 12.75
N GLU A 16 2.76 1.20 13.37
CA GLU A 16 3.31 0.60 14.59
C GLU A 16 2.42 0.79 15.79
N TYR A 17 1.49 1.74 15.74
CA TYR A 17 0.61 2.03 16.85
C TYR A 17 -0.79 1.46 16.69
N LEU A 18 -0.96 0.51 15.78
CA LEU A 18 -2.28 -0.12 15.57
C LEU A 18 -2.75 -0.94 16.76
N ILE A 19 -1.84 -1.30 17.65
CA ILE A 19 -2.18 -2.11 18.80
C ILE A 19 -3.03 -1.33 19.81
N ASN A 20 -2.97 0.00 19.76
CA ASN A 20 -3.69 0.78 20.75
C ASN A 20 -5.21 0.59 20.60
N GLU A 21 -5.94 1.02 21.63
CA GLU A 21 -7.35 0.74 21.74
C GLU A 21 -8.23 1.47 20.73
N ASN A 22 -7.66 2.43 20.03
CA ASN A 22 -8.45 3.27 19.13
C ASN A 22 -8.66 2.70 17.74
N THR A 23 -7.93 1.67 17.36
CA THR A 23 -8.10 1.07 16.03
C THR A 23 -8.95 -0.17 16.14
N LYS A 24 -10.24 -0.04 15.86
CA LYS A 24 -11.21 -1.13 16.03
C LYS A 24 -12.00 -1.46 14.79
N THR A 25 -12.07 -0.55 13.82
CA THR A 25 -12.94 -0.70 12.66
C THR A 25 -12.14 -0.56 11.37
N THR A 26 -12.81 -0.90 10.26
CA THR A 26 -12.16 -0.72 8.96
C THR A 26 -11.89 0.76 8.69
N HIS A 27 -12.72 1.67 9.17
CA HIS A 27 -12.46 3.10 9.02
C HIS A 27 -11.25 3.56 9.83
N ASP A 28 -11.09 3.03 11.03
CA ASP A 28 -9.93 3.38 11.84
C ASP A 28 -8.64 2.94 11.14
N LEU A 29 -8.66 1.71 10.61
CA LEU A 29 -7.49 1.20 9.88
C LEU A 29 -7.22 2.05 8.64
N LEU A 30 -8.27 2.37 7.89
CA LEU A 30 -8.10 3.18 6.69
C LEU A 30 -7.45 4.52 7.03
N GLY A 31 -7.90 5.17 8.10
CA GLY A 31 -7.29 6.42 8.51
C GLY A 31 -5.79 6.30 8.74
N ASN A 32 -5.37 5.24 9.43
CA ASN A 32 -3.95 5.05 9.69
C ASN A 32 -3.16 4.76 8.41
N VAL A 33 -3.73 3.98 7.51
CA VAL A 33 -3.05 3.67 6.25
C VAL A 33 -2.96 4.92 5.37
N LEU A 34 -4.01 5.75 5.34
CA LEU A 34 -3.98 6.98 4.55
C LEU A 34 -2.93 7.96 5.06
N VAL A 35 -2.77 8.08 6.38
CA VAL A 35 -1.74 8.95 6.94
C VAL A 35 -0.37 8.42 6.57
N THR A 36 -0.16 7.12 6.67
CA THR A 36 1.10 6.52 6.27
C THR A 36 1.41 6.81 4.81
N ALA A 37 0.42 6.60 3.94
CA ALA A 37 0.62 6.82 2.50
C ALA A 37 0.91 8.29 2.20
N LYS A 38 0.21 9.20 2.88
CA LYS A 38 0.43 10.62 2.64
C LYS A 38 1.84 11.04 3.01
N TYR A 39 2.31 10.65 4.18
CA TYR A 39 3.66 10.99 4.60
C TYR A 39 4.71 10.35 3.70
N GLU A 40 4.49 9.10 3.31
CA GLU A 40 5.42 8.44 2.41
C GLU A 40 5.49 9.17 1.07
N GLY A 41 4.33 9.53 0.51
CA GLY A 41 4.29 10.23 -0.76
C GLY A 41 4.95 11.58 -0.71
N GLU A 42 4.70 12.34 0.35
CA GLU A 42 5.32 13.65 0.51
C GLU A 42 6.85 13.53 0.61
N SER A 43 7.33 12.53 1.35
CA SER A 43 8.76 12.31 1.48
C SER A 43 9.40 11.97 0.13
N ILE A 44 8.75 11.11 -0.65
CA ILE A 44 9.28 10.73 -1.96
C ILE A 44 9.33 11.95 -2.89
N VAL A 45 8.24 12.70 -2.97
CA VAL A 45 8.20 13.84 -3.88
C VAL A 45 9.23 14.89 -3.47
N GLU A 46 9.38 15.12 -2.17
CA GLU A 46 10.34 16.11 -1.70
C GLU A 46 11.78 15.74 -2.07
N LYS A 47 12.12 14.47 -2.00
CA LYS A 47 13.51 14.03 -2.15
C LYS A 47 13.87 13.54 -3.54
N HIS A 48 12.88 13.32 -4.41
CA HIS A 48 13.16 12.73 -5.71
C HIS A 48 13.85 13.73 -6.64
N PRO A 49 14.90 13.30 -7.36
CA PRO A 49 15.59 14.22 -8.27
C PRO A 49 14.78 14.56 -9.53
N HIS A 50 13.79 13.76 -9.90
CA HIS A 50 13.00 13.96 -11.10
C HIS A 50 11.52 14.06 -10.77
N LYS A 51 11.16 15.16 -10.13
CA LYS A 51 9.79 15.33 -9.59
C LYS A 51 8.75 15.61 -10.65
N ASN A 52 9.16 16.04 -11.84
CA ASN A 52 8.25 16.51 -12.87
C ASN A 52 7.97 15.49 -13.97
N ASN A 53 8.35 14.25 -13.78
CA ASN A 53 8.12 13.26 -14.82
C ASN A 53 7.66 11.93 -14.23
N SER A 54 7.62 10.90 -15.06
CA SER A 54 7.07 9.62 -14.64
C SER A 54 7.92 8.88 -13.62
N GLU A 55 9.17 9.27 -13.44
CA GLU A 55 10.03 8.56 -12.51
C GLU A 55 9.56 8.70 -11.07
N VAL A 56 9.09 9.89 -10.68
CA VAL A 56 8.56 10.06 -9.33
C VAL A 56 7.29 9.23 -9.16
N CYS A 57 6.47 9.14 -10.21
CA CYS A 57 5.26 8.33 -10.14
C CYS A 57 5.59 6.85 -9.96
N THR A 58 6.67 6.38 -10.60
CA THR A 58 7.10 5.00 -10.41
C THR A 58 7.54 4.76 -8.97
N ALA A 59 8.27 5.71 -8.38
CA ALA A 59 8.68 5.58 -6.98
C ALA A 59 7.45 5.54 -6.06
N LEU A 60 6.47 6.40 -6.32
CA LEU A 60 5.23 6.38 -5.53
C LEU A 60 4.52 5.05 -5.69
N ALA A 61 4.46 4.50 -6.91
CA ALA A 61 3.81 3.23 -7.15
C ALA A 61 4.50 2.08 -6.41
N ARG A 62 5.82 2.13 -6.31
CA ARG A 62 6.54 1.10 -5.58
C ARG A 62 6.23 1.13 -4.09
N SER A 63 6.18 2.32 -3.49
CA SER A 63 5.80 2.42 -2.08
C SER A 63 4.33 2.07 -1.87
N PHE A 64 3.47 2.48 -2.79
CA PHE A 64 2.05 2.10 -2.74
C PHE A 64 1.91 0.57 -2.72
N ALA A 65 2.64 -0.12 -3.59
CA ALA A 65 2.58 -1.57 -3.64
C ALA A 65 3.12 -2.21 -2.36
N ASP A 66 4.18 -1.65 -1.78
CA ASP A 66 4.71 -2.17 -0.52
C ASP A 66 3.72 -1.96 0.62
N ILE A 67 3.04 -0.82 0.66
CA ILE A 67 1.99 -0.61 1.66
C ILE A 67 0.90 -1.67 1.50
N GLY A 68 0.53 -1.98 0.25
CA GLY A 68 -0.44 -3.03 -0.01
C GLY A 68 0.04 -4.39 0.49
N ASP A 69 1.31 -4.69 0.33
CA ASP A 69 1.84 -5.96 0.85
C ASP A 69 1.84 -5.99 2.36
N ILE A 70 2.15 -4.86 3.00
CA ILE A 70 2.11 -4.79 4.46
C ILE A 70 0.69 -5.06 4.95
N VAL A 71 -0.30 -4.38 4.37
CA VAL A 71 -1.69 -4.55 4.79
C VAL A 71 -2.16 -5.98 4.59
N ARG A 72 -1.78 -6.60 3.45
CA ARG A 72 -2.22 -7.95 3.13
C ARG A 72 -1.40 -9.06 3.82
N GLY A 73 -0.36 -8.68 4.55
CA GLY A 73 0.46 -9.67 5.25
C GLY A 73 1.47 -10.36 4.36
N ARG A 74 1.84 -9.74 3.24
CA ARG A 74 2.76 -10.33 2.27
C ARG A 74 4.13 -9.68 2.22
N ASP A 75 4.35 -8.69 3.07
CA ASP A 75 5.61 -7.95 3.06
C ASP A 75 6.75 -8.82 3.55
N MET A 76 7.83 -8.86 2.77
CA MET A 76 8.98 -9.70 3.09
C MET A 76 9.99 -9.02 4.02
N PHE A 77 9.85 -7.72 4.22
CA PHE A 77 10.79 -6.98 5.07
C PHE A 77 10.39 -7.11 6.53
N LYS A 78 11.33 -7.55 7.35
CA LYS A 78 11.14 -7.62 8.79
C LYS A 78 12.31 -6.92 9.46
N ARG A 79 12.02 -5.90 10.24
CA ARG A 79 13.07 -5.16 10.93
C ARG A 79 13.69 -5.99 12.05
N ASN A 80 12.90 -6.84 12.67
CA ASN A 80 13.38 -7.75 13.72
C ASN A 80 12.31 -8.81 13.95
N ASP A 81 12.56 -9.69 14.91
CA ASP A 81 11.64 -10.78 15.21
C ASP A 81 10.34 -10.30 15.86
N GLN A 82 10.31 -9.07 16.31
CA GLN A 82 9.11 -8.51 16.96
C GLN A 82 8.51 -7.43 16.08
N ASP A 83 8.06 -7.83 14.90
CA ASP A 83 7.46 -6.87 13.96
C ASP A 83 6.12 -6.41 14.50
N ASP A 84 6.11 -5.23 15.11
CA ASP A 84 4.92 -4.68 15.72
C ASP A 84 3.84 -4.31 14.69
N VAL A 85 4.25 -3.99 13.46
CA VAL A 85 3.26 -3.66 12.43
C VAL A 85 2.41 -4.88 12.10
N GLU A 86 3.05 -6.02 11.83
CA GLU A 86 2.28 -7.23 11.49
C GLU A 86 1.45 -7.71 12.67
N LYS A 87 2.01 -7.66 13.88
CA LYS A 87 1.26 -8.03 15.07
C LYS A 87 0.02 -7.15 15.24
N GLY A 88 0.19 -5.84 15.05
CA GLY A 88 -0.92 -4.91 15.17
C GLY A 88 -1.98 -5.16 14.11
N LEU A 89 -1.55 -5.44 12.88
CA LEU A 89 -2.50 -5.70 11.81
C LEU A 89 -3.32 -6.96 12.09
N LYS A 90 -2.68 -8.01 12.61
CA LYS A 90 -3.44 -9.22 12.95
C LYS A 90 -4.51 -8.91 14.01
N ILE A 91 -4.16 -8.12 15.02
CA ILE A 91 -5.10 -7.76 16.06
C ILE A 91 -6.26 -6.95 15.49
N VAL A 92 -5.95 -5.96 14.64
CA VAL A 92 -6.98 -5.13 14.05
C VAL A 92 -7.92 -5.95 13.17
N PHE A 93 -7.36 -6.84 12.33
CA PHE A 93 -8.21 -7.65 11.47
C PHE A 93 -9.02 -8.68 12.25
N GLU A 94 -8.51 -9.14 13.39
CA GLU A 94 -9.32 -9.97 14.27
C GLU A 94 -10.54 -9.19 14.78
N LYS A 95 -10.32 -7.94 15.19
CA LYS A 95 -11.42 -7.10 15.65
C LYS A 95 -12.43 -6.86 14.53
N ILE A 96 -11.93 -6.56 13.33
CA ILE A 96 -12.82 -6.35 12.18
C ILE A 96 -13.62 -7.62 11.89
N ASN A 97 -12.95 -8.76 11.87
CA ASN A 97 -13.64 -10.03 11.62
C ASN A 97 -14.71 -10.32 12.66
N ASN A 98 -14.40 -10.03 13.93
CA ASN A 98 -15.36 -10.29 15.00
C ASN A 98 -16.61 -9.40 14.92
N SER A 99 -16.50 -8.27 14.24
CA SER A 99 -17.65 -7.35 14.08
C SER A 99 -18.50 -7.67 12.87
N LEU A 100 -18.08 -8.62 12.04
CA LEU A 100 -18.84 -8.98 10.83
C LEU A 100 -20.10 -9.77 11.18
N THR A 101 -21.07 -9.76 10.25
CA THR A 101 -22.23 -10.62 10.39
C THR A 101 -21.83 -12.09 10.35
N PRO A 102 -22.66 -13.00 10.88
CA PRO A 102 -22.31 -14.42 10.81
C PRO A 102 -22.06 -14.91 9.38
N LYS A 103 -22.81 -14.41 8.41
CA LYS A 103 -22.62 -14.80 7.03
C LYS A 103 -21.25 -14.35 6.50
N ALA A 104 -20.89 -13.10 6.83
CA ALA A 104 -19.59 -12.57 6.38
C ALA A 104 -18.45 -13.28 7.10
N LYS A 105 -18.62 -13.59 8.40
CA LYS A 105 -17.59 -14.35 9.10
C LYS A 105 -17.33 -15.69 8.46
N ASN A 106 -18.41 -16.36 8.03
CA ASN A 106 -18.26 -17.66 7.39
C ASN A 106 -17.51 -17.52 6.07
N HIS A 107 -17.77 -16.44 5.32
CA HIS A 107 -17.08 -16.17 4.07
C HIS A 107 -15.57 -15.96 4.29
N TYR A 108 -15.20 -15.26 5.37
CA TYR A 108 -13.81 -14.95 5.67
C TYR A 108 -13.20 -15.88 6.70
N LYS A 109 -13.78 -17.07 6.83
CA LYS A 109 -13.26 -18.03 7.77
C LYS A 109 -11.76 -18.21 7.54
N ASP A 110 -11.01 -18.07 8.61
CA ASP A 110 -9.55 -18.13 8.50
C ASP A 110 -9.10 -19.53 8.12
N ASP A 111 -8.41 -19.62 7.00
CA ASP A 111 -7.93 -20.91 6.52
C ASP A 111 -6.90 -21.45 7.48
N ASN A 112 -7.13 -22.67 7.99
CA ASN A 112 -6.20 -23.38 8.87
C ASN A 112 -6.05 -22.78 10.25
N GLY A 113 -6.90 -21.83 10.64
CA GLY A 113 -6.85 -21.25 11.96
C GLY A 113 -5.57 -20.49 12.24
N SER A 114 -4.96 -19.93 11.23
CA SER A 114 -3.67 -19.26 11.39
C SER A 114 -3.76 -17.90 12.09
N GLY A 115 -4.93 -17.28 12.08
CA GLY A 115 -5.07 -15.94 12.62
C GLY A 115 -4.54 -14.84 11.71
N ASN A 116 -4.25 -15.16 10.46
CA ASN A 116 -3.68 -14.19 9.53
C ASN A 116 -4.72 -13.42 8.73
N TYR A 117 -5.92 -13.97 8.58
CA TYR A 117 -7.04 -13.30 7.88
C TYR A 117 -6.69 -12.86 6.47
N TYR A 118 -5.97 -13.68 5.72
CA TYR A 118 -5.46 -13.25 4.41
C TYR A 118 -6.55 -12.85 3.45
N LYS A 119 -7.65 -13.61 3.40
CA LYS A 119 -8.73 -13.31 2.46
C LYS A 119 -9.42 -11.99 2.79
N LEU A 120 -9.69 -11.75 4.07
CA LEU A 120 -10.27 -10.49 4.50
C LEU A 120 -9.33 -9.32 4.20
N ARG A 121 -8.04 -9.49 4.45
CA ARG A 121 -7.06 -8.45 4.21
C ARG A 121 -6.93 -8.15 2.72
N GLU A 122 -6.97 -9.17 1.87
CA GLU A 122 -6.92 -8.97 0.44
C GLU A 122 -8.12 -8.14 -0.05
N ASP A 123 -9.31 -8.47 0.43
CA ASP A 123 -10.50 -7.72 0.03
C ASP A 123 -10.49 -6.30 0.58
N TRP A 124 -9.99 -6.13 1.80
CA TRP A 124 -9.86 -4.78 2.36
C TRP A 124 -8.98 -3.90 1.48
N TRP A 125 -7.84 -4.44 1.06
CA TRP A 125 -6.94 -3.71 0.18
C TRP A 125 -7.62 -3.36 -1.14
N THR A 126 -8.26 -4.33 -1.76
CA THR A 126 -8.90 -4.12 -3.05
C THR A 126 -9.95 -3.01 -3.00
N VAL A 127 -10.74 -2.99 -1.92
CA VAL A 127 -11.81 -1.99 -1.78
C VAL A 127 -11.24 -0.60 -1.50
N ASN A 128 -10.13 -0.51 -0.79
CA ASN A 128 -9.65 0.78 -0.28
C ASN A 128 -8.44 1.33 -1.04
N ARG A 129 -7.88 0.60 -1.99
CA ARG A 129 -6.62 1.00 -2.61
C ARG A 129 -6.71 2.31 -3.38
N ASN A 130 -7.89 2.64 -3.92
CA ASN A 130 -8.02 3.91 -4.63
C ASN A 130 -7.77 5.09 -3.69
N GLN A 131 -8.29 5.02 -2.48
CA GLN A 131 -8.06 6.10 -1.51
C GLN A 131 -6.61 6.16 -1.08
N VAL A 132 -5.96 5.01 -0.98
CA VAL A 132 -4.54 4.98 -0.63
C VAL A 132 -3.70 5.63 -1.74
N TRP A 133 -4.04 5.35 -3.00
CA TRP A 133 -3.35 6.00 -4.12
C TRP A 133 -3.55 7.51 -4.08
N GLU A 134 -4.77 7.97 -3.81
CA GLU A 134 -5.00 9.41 -3.69
C GLU A 134 -4.15 10.02 -2.58
N ALA A 135 -4.02 9.32 -1.46
CA ALA A 135 -3.21 9.84 -0.36
C ALA A 135 -1.74 9.91 -0.73
N ILE A 136 -1.21 8.88 -1.37
CA ILE A 136 0.23 8.84 -1.66
C ILE A 136 0.59 9.82 -2.78
N THR A 137 -0.34 10.13 -3.67
CA THR A 137 -0.08 11.07 -4.76
C THR A 137 -0.51 12.51 -4.44
N CYS A 138 -0.96 12.75 -3.21
CA CYS A 138 -1.48 14.06 -2.84
C CYS A 138 -0.50 15.20 -3.11
N GLY A 139 0.79 14.97 -2.88
CA GLY A 139 1.82 15.97 -3.10
C GLY A 139 2.51 15.91 -4.45
N ALA A 140 2.04 15.05 -5.35
CA ALA A 140 2.67 14.92 -6.66
C ALA A 140 2.52 16.22 -7.45
N LEU A 141 3.54 16.54 -8.25
CA LEU A 141 3.54 17.78 -9.01
C LEU A 141 2.64 17.67 -10.25
N PRO A 142 2.07 18.81 -10.71
CA PRO A 142 1.12 18.74 -11.82
C PRO A 142 1.65 18.12 -13.11
N LYS A 143 2.95 18.23 -13.37
CA LYS A 143 3.52 17.70 -14.62
C LYS A 143 3.86 16.22 -14.55
N SER A 144 3.83 15.60 -13.36
CA SER A 144 4.14 14.20 -13.25
C SER A 144 3.00 13.35 -13.79
N ALA A 145 3.33 12.30 -14.54
CA ALA A 145 2.34 11.39 -15.09
C ALA A 145 2.92 9.99 -15.10
N TYR A 146 2.12 9.02 -14.67
CA TYR A 146 2.55 7.64 -14.59
C TYR A 146 2.56 7.03 -16.00
N PHE A 147 3.68 6.42 -16.39
CA PHE A 147 3.75 5.72 -17.67
C PHE A 147 3.03 4.39 -17.56
N MET A 148 1.97 4.23 -18.34
CA MET A 148 1.13 3.04 -18.24
C MET A 148 1.53 1.95 -19.24
N GLN A 149 1.72 2.32 -20.52
CA GLN A 149 2.09 1.33 -21.51
C GLN A 149 2.43 2.01 -22.85
N SER A 150 3.03 1.23 -23.75
CA SER A 150 3.24 1.64 -25.11
C SER A 150 2.36 0.79 -26.03
N GLU A 151 1.66 1.46 -26.96
CA GLU A 151 0.78 0.75 -27.87
C GLU A 151 0.75 1.49 -29.20
N ASP A 152 1.00 0.76 -30.29
CA ASP A 152 0.98 1.32 -31.65
C ASP A 152 1.84 2.58 -31.78
N ASN A 153 3.06 2.53 -31.23
CA ASN A 153 4.01 3.64 -31.25
C ASN A 153 3.55 4.83 -30.45
N LYS A 154 2.55 4.65 -29.59
CA LYS A 154 2.08 5.71 -28.71
C LYS A 154 2.36 5.30 -27.25
N GLN A 155 2.77 6.27 -26.47
CA GLN A 155 2.98 6.06 -25.04
C GLN A 155 1.77 6.58 -24.27
N LEU A 156 1.18 5.73 -23.44
CA LEU A 156 0.03 6.09 -22.64
C LEU A 156 0.47 6.45 -21.23
N PHE A 157 -0.01 7.58 -20.74
CA PHE A 157 0.30 8.06 -19.40
C PHE A 157 -0.99 8.30 -18.62
N SER A 158 -0.88 8.26 -17.32
CA SER A 158 -1.97 8.71 -16.45
C SER A 158 -2.22 10.20 -16.63
N ASN A 159 -3.30 10.67 -16.07
CA ASN A 159 -3.51 12.10 -15.95
C ASN A 159 -2.43 12.73 -15.06
N PRO A 160 -2.29 14.06 -15.08
CA PRO A 160 -1.29 14.71 -14.23
C PRO A 160 -1.37 14.33 -12.77
N LYS A 161 -0.34 14.65 -12.03
CA LYS A 161 -0.21 14.30 -10.62
C LYS A 161 -0.28 12.80 -10.42
N CYS A 162 0.37 12.06 -11.30
CA CYS A 162 0.42 10.60 -11.21
C CYS A 162 -0.98 9.96 -11.16
N GLY A 163 -1.96 10.61 -11.80
CA GLY A 163 -3.31 10.09 -11.80
C GLY A 163 -4.07 10.32 -10.51
N HIS A 164 -3.61 11.28 -9.70
CA HIS A 164 -4.33 11.64 -8.49
C HIS A 164 -5.73 12.11 -8.85
N GLY A 165 -6.74 11.56 -8.18
CA GLY A 165 -8.13 11.92 -8.45
C GLY A 165 -8.75 11.16 -9.60
N ASP A 166 -8.01 10.31 -10.29
CA ASP A 166 -8.59 9.49 -11.35
C ASP A 166 -9.50 8.42 -10.76
N LYS A 167 -10.42 7.94 -11.58
CA LYS A 167 -11.34 6.91 -11.15
C LYS A 167 -10.61 5.63 -10.72
N ASP A 168 -9.60 5.25 -11.47
CA ASP A 168 -8.86 4.02 -11.23
C ASP A 168 -7.40 4.31 -10.96
N VAL A 169 -6.79 3.49 -10.11
CA VAL A 169 -5.35 3.55 -9.87
C VAL A 169 -4.64 3.17 -11.18
N PRO A 170 -3.69 4.00 -11.67
CA PRO A 170 -3.08 3.75 -12.98
C PRO A 170 -2.04 2.63 -12.99
N THR A 171 -1.84 1.94 -11.89
CA THR A 171 -0.82 0.90 -11.78
C THR A 171 -1.39 -0.36 -11.17
N ASN A 172 -0.93 -1.50 -11.66
CA ASN A 172 -1.23 -2.80 -11.06
C ASN A 172 -0.02 -3.37 -10.32
N LEU A 173 0.95 -2.53 -10.03
CA LEU A 173 2.19 -2.97 -9.40
C LEU A 173 1.95 -3.69 -8.07
N ALA A 174 0.91 -3.29 -7.34
CA ALA A 174 0.59 -3.94 -6.07
C ALA A 174 0.26 -5.43 -6.22
N TYR A 175 -0.12 -5.85 -7.43
CA TYR A 175 -0.45 -7.25 -7.68
C TYR A 175 0.71 -8.02 -8.30
N VAL A 176 1.82 -7.37 -8.58
CA VAL A 176 3.06 -8.05 -8.94
C VAL A 176 3.74 -8.48 -7.65
N PRO A 177 4.22 -9.71 -7.55
CA PRO A 177 4.86 -10.15 -6.31
C PRO A 177 5.99 -9.22 -5.88
N GLN A 178 6.09 -9.00 -4.59
CA GLN A 178 7.09 -8.07 -4.05
C GLN A 178 8.49 -8.44 -4.47
N PHE A 179 8.79 -9.72 -4.53
CA PHE A 179 10.08 -10.19 -4.98
C PHE A 179 10.45 -9.64 -6.34
N UNK A 180 9.60 -9.55 -7.08
CA UNK A 180 9.77 -9.16 -8.33
C UNK A 180 9.93 -7.82 -8.46
N ARG A 181 9.16 -7.16 -7.82
CA ARG A 181 9.29 -5.69 -7.83
C ARG A 181 10.63 -5.22 -7.27
N TRP A 182 11.03 -5.80 -6.17
CA TRP A 182 12.31 -5.42 -5.56
C TRP A 182 13.48 -5.78 -6.45
N PHE A 183 13.39 -6.93 -7.12
CA PHE A 183 14.46 -7.32 -8.03
C PHE A 183 14.61 -6.29 -9.15
N GLU A 184 13.51 -5.84 -9.72
CA GLU A 184 13.56 -4.81 -10.77
C GLU A 184 14.05 -3.47 -10.22
N GLU A 185 13.67 -3.13 -9.02
CA GLU A 185 14.09 -1.87 -8.43
C GLU A 185 15.60 -1.82 -8.22
N TRP A 186 16.21 -2.95 -7.88
CA TRP A 186 17.65 -3.03 -7.74
C TRP A 186 18.38 -2.98 -9.09
N ALA A 187 17.74 -3.43 -10.16
CA ALA A 187 18.34 -3.40 -11.47
C ALA A 187 18.46 -1.98 -12.00
#